data_a4589484116cd952c6019fffdef04c2b
#
_entry.id   a4589484116cd952c6019fffdef04c2b
#
_cell.length_a   1.000
_cell.length_b   1.000
_cell.length_c   1.000
_cell.angle_alpha   90.00
_cell.angle_beta   90.00
_cell.angle_gamma   90.00
#
_symmetry.space_group_name_H-M   'P 1'
#
loop_
_entity.id
_entity.type
_entity.pdbx_description
1 polymer ?
#
loop_
_entity_poly.entity_id
_entity_poly.type
_entity_poly.pdbx_seq_one_letter_code
_entity_poly.pdbx_strand_id
1 'polypeptide(L)'
;MKPFLRILIVCLVVAGIAGGLVWGFLAGRSEQAAEAKNDTPVEAPSRAASEGGKTVLTFDQQAQHANGIAVSTLATDRRSVEVEANGVVLQLQPLLDLKTGYNSAQMDIVKARAAAQASQAEYQRLQQLNQGGQNVSEKSVEAARATAESDAAVLQNSEQSLAVLKSSMPLHWGAQVAEWLKQGSPQLDALLTQRLVLLQVTAVNTGGSTAPDKATVQLPDGAHASARLISTLPQVDPRLQAPSVLYTVSAHPGLIPGMNLPVFLAAGPARNGAIVPYGAVVWWQGRA
;
A
#
# COMPACT_ATOMS: atom_id res chain seq x y z
N MET A 1 -112.42 -44.42 -8.68
CA MET A 1 -110.98 -44.79 -8.50
C MET A 1 -110.77 -45.37 -7.12
N LYS A 2 -110.27 -46.57 -7.00
CA LYS A 2 -110.20 -47.31 -5.71
C LYS A 2 -109.23 -46.65 -4.75
N PRO A 3 -109.54 -46.49 -3.45
CA PRO A 3 -108.68 -45.78 -2.47
C PRO A 3 -107.28 -46.28 -2.39
N PHE A 4 -107.01 -47.49 -2.78
CA PHE A 4 -105.75 -48.14 -2.77
C PHE A 4 -104.70 -47.46 -3.73
N LEU A 5 -105.17 -46.98 -4.90
CA LEU A 5 -104.26 -46.33 -5.86
C LEU A 5 -103.81 -44.93 -5.37
N ARG A 6 -104.64 -44.24 -4.54
CA ARG A 6 -104.19 -42.92 -3.96
C ARG A 6 -103.18 -43.10 -2.87
N ILE A 7 -103.30 -44.14 -2.06
CA ILE A 7 -102.28 -44.46 -1.03
C ILE A 7 -100.92 -44.85 -1.68
N LEU A 8 -101.04 -45.65 -2.75
CA LEU A 8 -99.78 -46.07 -3.47
C LEU A 8 -99.09 -44.81 -4.09
N ILE A 9 -99.83 -43.88 -4.66
CA ILE A 9 -99.21 -42.67 -5.24
C ILE A 9 -98.60 -41.75 -4.13
N VAL A 10 -99.28 -41.62 -3.00
CA VAL A 10 -98.72 -40.88 -1.85
C VAL A 10 -97.42 -41.51 -1.31
N CYS A 11 -97.43 -42.88 -1.18
CA CYS A 11 -96.23 -43.55 -0.72
C CYS A 11 -95.08 -43.36 -1.70
N LEU A 12 -95.33 -43.41 -3.03
CA LEU A 12 -94.31 -43.19 -4.05
C LEU A 12 -93.74 -41.79 -4.03
N VAL A 13 -94.65 -40.79 -3.82
CA VAL A 13 -94.18 -39.36 -3.70
C VAL A 13 -93.35 -39.15 -2.42
N VAL A 14 -93.80 -39.74 -1.30
CA VAL A 14 -93.02 -39.66 -0.04
C VAL A 14 -91.68 -40.40 -0.16
N ALA A 15 -91.63 -41.56 -0.80
CA ALA A 15 -90.37 -42.29 -1.05
C ALA A 15 -89.43 -41.50 -1.98
N GLY A 16 -89.98 -40.79 -3.01
CA GLY A 16 -89.20 -39.90 -3.91
C GLY A 16 -88.63 -38.73 -3.18
N ILE A 17 -89.47 -38.07 -2.30
CA ILE A 17 -88.97 -36.95 -1.50
C ILE A 17 -87.88 -37.42 -0.49
N ALA A 18 -88.10 -38.53 0.18
CA ALA A 18 -87.11 -39.08 1.11
C ALA A 18 -85.84 -39.47 0.41
N GLY A 19 -85.91 -40.10 -0.78
CA GLY A 19 -84.76 -40.40 -1.60
C GLY A 19 -83.98 -39.15 -2.06
N GLY A 20 -84.66 -38.11 -2.48
CA GLY A 20 -84.06 -36.84 -2.84
C GLY A 20 -83.36 -36.12 -1.68
N LEU A 21 -83.96 -36.17 -0.48
CA LEU A 21 -83.35 -35.57 0.72
C LEU A 21 -82.06 -36.34 1.16
N VAL A 22 -82.15 -37.69 1.11
CA VAL A 22 -80.96 -38.50 1.42
C VAL A 22 -79.83 -38.34 0.39
N TRP A 23 -80.22 -38.21 -0.90
CA TRP A 23 -79.24 -37.98 -1.95
C TRP A 23 -78.63 -36.55 -1.84
N GLY A 24 -79.43 -35.51 -1.58
CA GLY A 24 -79.01 -34.12 -1.34
C GLY A 24 -78.09 -34.02 -0.11
N PHE A 25 -78.43 -34.74 0.97
CA PHE A 25 -77.57 -34.82 2.17
C PHE A 25 -76.23 -35.50 1.94
N LEU A 26 -76.20 -36.56 1.17
CA LEU A 26 -74.97 -37.28 0.81
C LEU A 26 -74.12 -36.45 -0.15
N ALA A 27 -74.74 -35.78 -1.12
CA ALA A 27 -74.02 -34.86 -2.05
C ALA A 27 -73.45 -33.66 -1.31
N GLY A 28 -74.21 -33.03 -0.39
CA GLY A 28 -73.71 -31.90 0.42
C GLY A 28 -72.56 -32.26 1.35
N ARG A 29 -72.57 -33.51 1.85
CA ARG A 29 -71.41 -34.00 2.64
C ARG A 29 -70.13 -34.20 1.81
N SER A 30 -70.25 -34.58 0.53
CA SER A 30 -69.12 -34.71 -0.35
C SER A 30 -68.52 -33.34 -0.75
N GLU A 31 -69.35 -32.31 -0.88
CA GLU A 31 -68.90 -30.95 -1.11
C GLU A 31 -68.23 -30.35 0.11
N GLN A 32 -68.79 -30.51 1.32
CA GLN A 32 -68.17 -30.08 2.57
C GLN A 32 -66.84 -30.77 2.84
N ALA A 33 -66.72 -32.07 2.48
CA ALA A 33 -65.46 -32.80 2.61
C ALA A 33 -64.40 -32.33 1.58
N ALA A 34 -64.82 -31.83 0.41
CA ALA A 34 -63.95 -31.27 -0.58
C ALA A 34 -63.46 -29.83 -0.20
N GLU A 35 -64.41 -29.02 0.35
CA GLU A 35 -64.09 -27.68 0.89
C GLU A 35 -63.16 -27.77 2.12
N ALA A 36 -63.42 -28.66 3.05
CA ALA A 36 -62.58 -28.89 4.22
C ALA A 36 -61.16 -29.34 3.84
N LYS A 37 -60.97 -29.98 2.70
CA LYS A 37 -59.66 -30.38 2.17
C LYS A 37 -58.93 -29.19 1.53
N ASN A 38 -59.66 -28.22 0.99
CA ASN A 38 -59.11 -27.00 0.42
C ASN A 38 -58.77 -25.91 1.48
N ASP A 39 -59.48 -25.96 2.63
CA ASP A 39 -59.29 -25.05 3.78
C ASP A 39 -58.20 -25.53 4.77
N THR A 40 -57.54 -26.66 4.50
CA THR A 40 -56.33 -26.96 5.30
C THR A 40 -55.31 -25.84 5.08
N PRO A 41 -54.95 -25.08 6.13
CA PRO A 41 -53.89 -24.07 5.98
C PRO A 41 -52.66 -24.74 5.38
N VAL A 42 -52.20 -24.21 4.26
CA VAL A 42 -50.89 -24.64 3.75
C VAL A 42 -49.90 -24.24 4.84
N GLU A 43 -49.47 -25.14 5.67
CA GLU A 43 -48.37 -24.91 6.60
C GLU A 43 -47.15 -24.57 5.75
N ALA A 44 -47.00 -23.26 5.56
CA ALA A 44 -45.72 -22.75 5.03
C ALA A 44 -44.63 -23.24 5.99
N PRO A 45 -43.60 -23.93 5.52
CA PRO A 45 -42.54 -24.44 6.40
C PRO A 45 -42.02 -23.25 7.19
N SER A 46 -42.01 -23.36 8.52
CA SER A 46 -41.53 -22.31 9.41
C SER A 46 -40.06 -22.06 9.05
N ARG A 47 -39.81 -20.96 8.34
CA ARG A 47 -38.44 -20.56 7.93
C ARG A 47 -37.68 -19.92 9.08
N ALA A 48 -38.32 -19.75 10.24
CA ALA A 48 -37.71 -19.21 11.43
C ALA A 48 -37.61 -20.29 12.51
N ALA A 49 -36.42 -20.57 12.97
CA ALA A 49 -36.13 -21.45 14.10
C ALA A 49 -35.37 -20.65 15.17
N SER A 50 -35.56 -21.02 16.44
CA SER A 50 -34.78 -20.45 17.53
C SER A 50 -33.71 -21.47 17.92
N GLU A 51 -32.46 -21.14 17.68
CA GLU A 51 -31.29 -21.99 18.00
C GLU A 51 -30.35 -21.21 18.92
N GLY A 52 -30.15 -21.73 20.14
CA GLY A 52 -29.30 -21.05 21.13
C GLY A 52 -29.74 -19.64 21.54
N GLY A 53 -31.07 -19.37 21.54
CA GLY A 53 -31.62 -18.03 21.88
C GLY A 53 -31.52 -17.00 20.75
N LYS A 54 -31.10 -17.40 19.55
CA LYS A 54 -31.05 -16.57 18.36
C LYS A 54 -32.09 -17.03 17.35
N THR A 55 -32.77 -16.09 16.70
CA THR A 55 -33.66 -16.41 15.58
C THR A 55 -32.83 -16.75 14.35
N VAL A 56 -32.93 -17.96 13.88
CA VAL A 56 -32.27 -18.44 12.66
C VAL A 56 -33.32 -18.51 11.54
N LEU A 57 -33.05 -17.86 10.43
CA LEU A 57 -33.88 -17.92 9.23
C LEU A 57 -33.23 -18.85 8.22
N THR A 58 -33.96 -19.90 7.81
CA THR A 58 -33.51 -20.85 6.81
C THR A 58 -34.14 -20.55 5.46
N PHE A 59 -33.29 -20.25 4.48
CA PHE A 59 -33.70 -20.03 3.09
C PHE A 59 -33.18 -21.17 2.21
N ASP A 60 -34.07 -21.78 1.45
CA ASP A 60 -33.64 -22.66 0.37
C ASP A 60 -33.02 -21.86 -0.80
N GLN A 61 -32.33 -22.52 -1.69
CA GLN A 61 -31.63 -21.86 -2.80
C GLN A 61 -32.58 -21.07 -3.73
N GLN A 62 -33.82 -21.54 -3.90
CA GLN A 62 -34.82 -20.86 -4.72
C GLN A 62 -35.30 -19.57 -4.05
N ALA A 63 -35.53 -19.62 -2.73
CA ALA A 63 -35.90 -18.45 -1.95
C ALA A 63 -34.77 -17.42 -1.86
N GLN A 64 -33.51 -17.87 -1.75
CA GLN A 64 -32.34 -16.99 -1.80
C GLN A 64 -32.29 -16.24 -3.13
N HIS A 65 -32.44 -16.95 -4.24
CA HIS A 65 -32.41 -16.36 -5.58
C HIS A 65 -33.56 -15.38 -5.81
N ALA A 66 -34.78 -15.74 -5.38
CA ALA A 66 -35.97 -14.88 -5.50
C ALA A 66 -35.86 -13.57 -4.68
N ASN A 67 -35.10 -13.59 -3.59
CA ASN A 67 -34.86 -12.44 -2.72
C ASN A 67 -33.53 -11.72 -3.03
N GLY A 68 -32.83 -12.05 -4.13
CA GLY A 68 -31.58 -11.41 -4.52
C GLY A 68 -30.40 -11.69 -3.58
N ILE A 69 -30.46 -12.76 -2.78
CA ILE A 69 -29.38 -13.16 -1.86
C ILE A 69 -28.38 -13.99 -2.64
N ALA A 70 -27.23 -13.41 -2.94
CA ALA A 70 -26.11 -14.13 -3.52
C ALA A 70 -25.15 -14.61 -2.43
N VAL A 71 -24.86 -15.89 -2.39
CA VAL A 71 -23.89 -16.50 -1.47
C VAL A 71 -22.69 -17.02 -2.27
N SER A 72 -21.49 -16.72 -1.80
CA SER A 72 -20.27 -17.28 -2.36
C SER A 72 -19.30 -17.70 -1.26
N THR A 73 -18.47 -18.68 -1.55
CA THR A 73 -17.38 -19.05 -0.64
C THR A 73 -16.32 -17.95 -0.66
N LEU A 74 -15.92 -17.49 0.52
CA LEU A 74 -14.85 -16.53 0.65
C LEU A 74 -13.51 -17.18 0.34
N ALA A 75 -12.74 -16.56 -0.56
CA ALA A 75 -11.37 -16.97 -0.80
C ALA A 75 -10.50 -16.64 0.42
N THR A 76 -9.73 -17.61 0.89
CA THR A 76 -8.70 -17.36 1.90
C THR A 76 -7.54 -16.62 1.25
N ASP A 77 -7.13 -15.51 1.85
CA ASP A 77 -5.98 -14.72 1.42
C ASP A 77 -5.07 -14.46 2.62
N ARG A 78 -3.80 -14.26 2.33
CA ARG A 78 -2.80 -13.96 3.34
C ARG A 78 -2.32 -12.53 3.17
N ARG A 79 -2.82 -11.64 4.03
CA ARG A 79 -2.49 -10.21 4.00
C ARG A 79 -1.92 -9.73 5.32
N SER A 80 -0.99 -8.78 5.24
CA SER A 80 -0.63 -7.94 6.36
C SER A 80 -1.62 -6.79 6.50
N VAL A 81 -1.79 -6.31 7.72
CA VAL A 81 -2.51 -5.05 7.96
C VAL A 81 -1.74 -3.95 7.25
N GLU A 82 -2.42 -3.12 6.49
CA GLU A 82 -1.83 -1.96 5.84
C GLU A 82 -2.08 -0.71 6.68
N VAL A 83 -1.04 0.09 6.86
CA VAL A 83 -1.12 1.41 7.51
C VAL A 83 -0.90 2.45 6.43
N GLU A 84 -1.79 3.41 6.39
CA GLU A 84 -1.67 4.56 5.50
C GLU A 84 -0.59 5.51 6.01
N ALA A 85 0.29 5.93 5.11
CA ALA A 85 1.37 6.87 5.33
C ALA A 85 1.32 7.96 4.27
N ASN A 86 1.96 9.09 4.54
CA ASN A 86 2.07 10.17 3.57
C ASN A 86 3.38 10.05 2.79
N GLY A 87 3.30 9.99 1.47
CA GLY A 87 4.44 10.01 0.57
C GLY A 87 4.55 11.35 -0.17
N VAL A 88 5.75 11.91 -0.23
CA VAL A 88 6.06 13.13 -0.99
C VAL A 88 7.02 12.79 -2.10
N VAL A 89 6.68 13.17 -3.33
CA VAL A 89 7.58 13.06 -4.49
C VAL A 89 8.71 14.08 -4.33
N LEU A 90 9.95 13.59 -4.20
CA LEU A 90 11.10 14.47 -3.99
C LEU A 90 11.56 15.12 -5.29
N GLN A 91 12.01 16.38 -5.15
CA GLN A 91 12.73 17.07 -6.20
C GLN A 91 14.16 16.53 -6.28
N LEU A 92 14.65 16.24 -7.49
CA LEU A 92 15.99 15.68 -7.69
C LEU A 92 17.07 16.76 -7.80
N GLN A 93 16.71 18.03 -7.94
CA GLN A 93 17.70 19.12 -8.10
C GLN A 93 18.73 19.15 -6.96
N PRO A 94 18.36 19.07 -5.67
CA PRO A 94 19.36 19.05 -4.58
C PRO A 94 20.30 17.84 -4.64
N LEU A 95 19.82 16.70 -5.17
CA LEU A 95 20.64 15.51 -5.37
C LEU A 95 21.65 15.70 -6.51
N LEU A 96 21.22 16.35 -7.60
CA LEU A 96 22.11 16.72 -8.73
C LEU A 96 23.19 17.70 -8.30
N ASP A 97 22.81 18.75 -7.53
CA ASP A 97 23.75 19.74 -7.02
C ASP A 97 24.80 19.09 -6.12
N LEU A 98 24.38 18.17 -5.27
CA LEU A 98 25.27 17.39 -4.40
C LEU A 98 26.23 16.49 -5.21
N LYS A 99 25.75 15.83 -6.25
CA LYS A 99 26.57 15.01 -7.15
C LYS A 99 27.61 15.87 -7.87
N THR A 100 27.20 17.02 -8.37
CA THR A 100 28.09 17.97 -9.05
C THR A 100 29.15 18.50 -8.09
N GLY A 101 28.77 18.93 -6.90
CA GLY A 101 29.68 19.38 -5.86
C GLY A 101 30.67 18.31 -5.44
N TYR A 102 30.21 17.05 -5.30
CA TYR A 102 31.10 15.93 -5.00
C TYR A 102 32.15 15.67 -6.10
N ASN A 103 31.73 15.68 -7.36
CA ASN A 103 32.63 15.50 -8.49
C ASN A 103 33.65 16.66 -8.59
N SER A 104 33.20 17.91 -8.39
CA SER A 104 34.07 19.08 -8.37
C SER A 104 35.13 18.97 -7.26
N ALA A 105 34.71 18.65 -6.03
CA ALA A 105 35.63 18.48 -4.91
C ALA A 105 36.66 17.37 -5.15
N GLN A 106 36.29 16.31 -5.84
CA GLN A 106 37.25 15.27 -6.26
C GLN A 106 38.27 15.81 -7.26
N MET A 107 37.85 16.62 -8.25
CA MET A 107 38.75 17.20 -9.23
C MET A 107 39.66 18.25 -8.59
N ASP A 108 39.18 19.02 -7.62
CA ASP A 108 39.98 19.99 -6.87
C ASP A 108 41.11 19.30 -6.07
N ILE A 109 40.85 18.14 -5.48
CA ILE A 109 41.90 17.32 -4.84
C ILE A 109 42.94 16.87 -5.86
N VAL A 110 42.52 16.42 -7.05
CA VAL A 110 43.46 15.98 -8.09
C VAL A 110 44.37 17.13 -8.50
N LYS A 111 43.82 18.33 -8.72
CA LYS A 111 44.61 19.53 -9.06
C LYS A 111 45.53 19.92 -7.92
N ALA A 112 44.99 20.06 -6.70
CA ALA A 112 45.79 20.45 -5.54
C ALA A 112 46.93 19.46 -5.25
N ARG A 113 46.69 18.18 -5.40
CA ARG A 113 47.70 17.13 -5.23
C ARG A 113 48.80 17.26 -6.26
N ALA A 114 48.46 17.50 -7.53
CA ALA A 114 49.47 17.70 -8.58
C ALA A 114 50.30 18.97 -8.32
N ALA A 115 49.69 20.06 -7.89
CA ALA A 115 50.41 21.30 -7.52
C ALA A 115 51.35 21.07 -6.33
N ALA A 116 50.83 20.47 -5.24
CA ALA A 116 51.62 20.18 -4.05
C ALA A 116 52.81 19.25 -4.34
N GLN A 117 52.63 18.24 -5.20
CA GLN A 117 53.74 17.36 -5.63
C GLN A 117 54.77 18.13 -6.45
N ALA A 118 54.37 18.99 -7.38
CA ALA A 118 55.29 19.74 -8.21
C ALA A 118 56.08 20.75 -7.40
N SER A 119 55.42 21.52 -6.52
CA SER A 119 56.08 22.51 -5.66
C SER A 119 57.03 21.84 -4.63
N GLN A 120 56.63 20.71 -4.07
CA GLN A 120 57.46 19.95 -3.17
C GLN A 120 58.72 19.40 -3.86
N ALA A 121 58.57 18.89 -5.08
CA ALA A 121 59.72 18.44 -5.88
C ALA A 121 60.67 19.57 -6.23
N GLU A 122 60.15 20.75 -6.58
CA GLU A 122 60.97 21.92 -6.86
C GLU A 122 61.71 22.42 -5.61
N TYR A 123 61.04 22.48 -4.46
CA TYR A 123 61.68 22.81 -3.18
C TYR A 123 62.82 21.86 -2.88
N GLN A 124 62.62 20.53 -2.99
CA GLN A 124 63.65 19.55 -2.76
C GLN A 124 64.85 19.69 -3.73
N ARG A 125 64.57 19.94 -5.01
CA ARG A 125 65.60 20.20 -6.02
C ARG A 125 66.47 21.42 -5.68
N LEU A 126 65.83 22.58 -5.35
CA LEU A 126 66.54 23.79 -4.99
C LEU A 126 67.33 23.64 -3.69
N GLN A 127 66.82 22.93 -2.71
CA GLN A 127 67.48 22.63 -1.46
C GLN A 127 68.77 21.80 -1.68
N GLN A 128 68.69 20.76 -2.53
CA GLN A 128 69.86 19.93 -2.87
C GLN A 128 70.95 20.74 -3.63
N LEU A 129 70.55 21.60 -4.57
CA LEU A 129 71.46 22.46 -5.32
C LEU A 129 72.14 23.51 -4.40
N ASN A 130 71.42 24.07 -3.45
CA ASN A 130 71.99 24.99 -2.49
C ASN A 130 73.04 24.30 -1.57
N GLN A 131 72.70 23.12 -1.04
CA GLN A 131 73.62 22.32 -0.22
C GLN A 131 74.85 21.83 -0.99
N GLY A 132 74.72 21.61 -2.28
CA GLY A 132 75.81 21.24 -3.17
C GLY A 132 76.69 22.39 -3.61
N GLY A 133 76.56 23.59 -3.10
CA GLY A 133 77.34 24.78 -3.44
C GLY A 133 77.11 25.31 -4.86
N GLN A 134 76.01 24.92 -5.51
CA GLN A 134 75.66 25.39 -6.84
C GLN A 134 74.82 26.67 -6.69
N ASN A 135 75.22 27.76 -7.33
CA ASN A 135 74.70 29.16 -7.30
C ASN A 135 73.19 29.36 -7.16
N VAL A 136 72.53 28.70 -6.20
CA VAL A 136 71.16 28.91 -5.82
C VAL A 136 71.12 29.74 -4.55
N SER A 137 70.38 30.88 -4.57
CA SER A 137 70.26 31.73 -3.39
C SER A 137 69.35 31.10 -2.32
N GLU A 138 69.70 31.33 -1.04
CA GLU A 138 68.87 30.92 0.09
C GLU A 138 67.42 31.48 -0.04
N LYS A 139 67.30 32.71 -0.52
CA LYS A 139 65.97 33.33 -0.82
C LYS A 139 65.15 32.52 -1.81
N SER A 140 65.79 31.88 -2.81
CA SER A 140 65.09 31.04 -3.78
C SER A 140 64.59 29.71 -3.14
N VAL A 141 65.35 29.16 -2.22
CA VAL A 141 64.93 27.95 -1.45
C VAL A 141 63.78 28.29 -0.51
N GLU A 142 63.86 29.41 0.20
CA GLU A 142 62.77 29.89 1.08
C GLU A 142 61.48 30.14 0.30
N ALA A 143 61.57 30.78 -0.88
CA ALA A 143 60.43 31.02 -1.74
C ALA A 143 59.77 29.73 -2.22
N ALA A 144 60.58 28.76 -2.63
CA ALA A 144 60.06 27.44 -3.03
C ALA A 144 59.44 26.67 -1.87
N ARG A 145 60.05 26.77 -0.68
CA ARG A 145 59.49 26.22 0.55
C ARG A 145 58.10 26.79 0.86
N ALA A 146 57.99 28.13 0.84
CA ALA A 146 56.72 28.82 1.09
C ALA A 146 55.63 28.39 0.07
N THR A 147 55.99 28.22 -1.20
CA THR A 147 55.09 27.72 -2.23
C THR A 147 54.66 26.30 -1.94
N ALA A 148 55.56 25.38 -1.58
CA ALA A 148 55.26 24.02 -1.25
C ALA A 148 54.34 23.90 -0.01
N GLU A 149 54.61 24.69 1.02
CA GLU A 149 53.75 24.75 2.22
C GLU A 149 52.37 25.29 1.88
N SER A 150 52.24 26.34 1.02
CA SER A 150 50.98 26.85 0.56
C SER A 150 50.16 25.83 -0.23
N ASP A 151 50.80 25.13 -1.19
CA ASP A 151 50.10 24.12 -2.01
C ASP A 151 49.71 22.91 -1.18
N ALA A 152 50.49 22.52 -0.19
CA ALA A 152 50.13 21.47 0.75
C ALA A 152 48.90 21.85 1.59
N ALA A 153 48.81 23.11 2.02
CA ALA A 153 47.64 23.64 2.74
C ALA A 153 46.36 23.65 1.86
N VAL A 154 46.53 24.00 0.57
CA VAL A 154 45.39 23.94 -0.40
C VAL A 154 44.90 22.51 -0.60
N LEU A 155 45.83 21.56 -0.72
CA LEU A 155 45.48 20.13 -0.80
C LEU A 155 44.73 19.67 0.45
N GLN A 156 45.23 19.99 1.62
CA GLN A 156 44.55 19.65 2.90
C GLN A 156 43.16 20.23 2.99
N ASN A 157 42.98 21.49 2.60
CA ASN A 157 41.66 22.12 2.60
C ASN A 157 40.67 21.46 1.62
N SER A 158 41.17 21.09 0.43
CA SER A 158 40.35 20.36 -0.56
C SER A 158 39.93 18.97 -0.05
N GLU A 159 40.84 18.25 0.62
CA GLU A 159 40.52 16.96 1.24
C GLU A 159 39.51 17.07 2.39
N GLN A 160 39.61 18.12 3.22
CA GLN A 160 38.63 18.42 4.27
C GLN A 160 37.26 18.76 3.68
N SER A 161 37.21 19.56 2.63
CA SER A 161 35.97 19.91 1.92
C SER A 161 35.25 18.67 1.40
N LEU A 162 35.97 17.75 0.77
CA LEU A 162 35.40 16.48 0.32
C LEU A 162 34.93 15.61 1.51
N ALA A 163 35.66 15.59 2.63
CA ALA A 163 35.28 14.84 3.82
C ALA A 163 33.96 15.37 4.42
N VAL A 164 33.77 16.69 4.46
CA VAL A 164 32.51 17.33 4.90
C VAL A 164 31.36 16.91 3.99
N LEU A 165 31.55 16.99 2.66
CA LEU A 165 30.51 16.54 1.71
C LEU A 165 30.17 15.07 1.92
N LYS A 166 31.16 14.18 2.06
CA LYS A 166 30.95 12.76 2.32
C LYS A 166 30.15 12.47 3.59
N SER A 167 30.40 13.23 4.65
CA SER A 167 29.69 13.07 5.92
C SER A 167 28.28 13.65 5.91
N SER A 168 28.00 14.70 5.12
CA SER A 168 26.68 15.30 5.01
C SER A 168 25.71 14.49 4.15
N MET A 169 26.20 13.77 3.14
CA MET A 169 25.37 12.98 2.22
C MET A 169 24.40 12.03 2.93
N PRO A 170 24.86 11.12 3.83
CA PRO A 170 23.96 10.18 4.48
C PRO A 170 22.97 10.83 5.44
N LEU A 171 23.29 12.02 5.96
CA LEU A 171 22.41 12.76 6.86
C LEU A 171 21.19 13.31 6.13
N HIS A 172 21.31 13.68 4.87
CA HIS A 172 20.22 14.26 4.07
C HIS A 172 19.47 13.20 3.23
N TRP A 173 20.20 12.23 2.68
CA TRP A 173 19.67 11.28 1.69
C TRP A 173 19.67 9.82 2.16
N GLY A 174 20.17 9.56 3.37
CA GLY A 174 20.38 8.21 3.88
C GLY A 174 21.60 7.52 3.29
N ALA A 175 22.02 6.43 3.92
CA ALA A 175 23.27 5.77 3.63
C ALA A 175 23.33 5.21 2.19
N GLN A 176 22.24 4.61 1.71
CA GLN A 176 22.22 3.95 0.40
C GLN A 176 22.33 4.95 -0.76
N VAL A 177 21.62 6.08 -0.68
CA VAL A 177 21.71 7.12 -1.70
C VAL A 177 23.09 7.79 -1.68
N ALA A 178 23.67 8.00 -0.49
CA ALA A 178 25.02 8.49 -0.36
C ALA A 178 26.04 7.58 -1.04
N GLU A 179 25.85 6.26 -0.95
CA GLU A 179 26.72 5.29 -1.63
C GLU A 179 26.55 5.35 -3.16
N TRP A 180 25.33 5.48 -3.66
CA TRP A 180 25.07 5.69 -5.08
C TRP A 180 25.73 6.95 -5.63
N LEU A 181 25.77 8.04 -4.85
CA LEU A 181 26.44 9.28 -5.24
C LEU A 181 27.96 9.11 -5.37
N LYS A 182 28.58 8.35 -4.47
CA LYS A 182 30.04 8.14 -4.44
C LYS A 182 30.50 7.23 -5.57
N GLN A 183 29.83 6.08 -5.75
CA GLN A 183 30.29 5.04 -6.67
C GLN A 183 29.63 5.13 -8.05
N GLY A 184 28.53 5.84 -8.15
CA GLY A 184 27.60 5.70 -9.27
C GLY A 184 26.77 4.42 -9.14
N SER A 185 25.59 4.41 -9.70
CA SER A 185 24.76 3.19 -9.73
C SER A 185 23.72 3.27 -10.83
N PRO A 186 23.26 2.13 -11.36
CA PRO A 186 22.13 2.10 -12.31
C PRO A 186 20.87 2.72 -11.74
N GLN A 187 20.67 2.67 -10.41
CA GLN A 187 19.54 3.27 -9.73
C GLN A 187 19.63 4.82 -9.74
N LEU A 188 20.82 5.36 -9.49
CA LEU A 188 21.05 6.79 -9.60
C LEU A 188 20.81 7.26 -11.04
N ASP A 189 21.34 6.53 -12.03
CA ASP A 189 21.11 6.86 -13.44
C ASP A 189 19.63 6.78 -13.82
N ALA A 190 18.89 5.81 -13.26
CA ALA A 190 17.46 5.70 -13.47
C ALA A 190 16.67 6.86 -12.84
N LEU A 191 17.12 7.38 -11.68
CA LEU A 191 16.55 8.60 -11.08
C LEU A 191 16.87 9.82 -11.95
N LEU A 192 18.13 10.00 -12.37
CA LEU A 192 18.55 11.14 -13.17
C LEU A 192 17.91 11.19 -14.57
N THR A 193 17.62 10.02 -15.14
CA THR A 193 16.89 9.88 -16.43
C THR A 193 15.38 9.80 -16.25
N GLN A 194 14.87 10.08 -15.05
CA GLN A 194 13.45 10.08 -14.73
C GLN A 194 12.73 8.75 -15.05
N ARG A 195 13.44 7.62 -15.02
CA ARG A 195 12.84 6.28 -15.09
C ARG A 195 12.35 5.80 -13.73
N LEU A 196 12.94 6.32 -12.66
CA LEU A 196 12.51 6.14 -11.29
C LEU A 196 12.21 7.49 -10.66
N VAL A 197 11.30 7.48 -9.72
CA VAL A 197 10.91 8.62 -8.89
C VAL A 197 11.24 8.29 -7.44
N LEU A 198 11.76 9.27 -6.70
CA LEU A 198 12.11 9.14 -5.30
C LEU A 198 10.96 9.70 -4.45
N LEU A 199 10.49 8.88 -3.51
CA LEU A 199 9.44 9.22 -2.56
C LEU A 199 10.02 9.27 -1.15
N GLN A 200 9.76 10.36 -0.44
CA GLN A 200 9.92 10.40 1.01
C GLN A 200 8.59 9.99 1.64
N VAL A 201 8.59 8.92 2.39
CA VAL A 201 7.41 8.40 3.08
C VAL A 201 7.56 8.61 4.57
N THR A 202 6.58 9.27 5.17
CA THR A 202 6.52 9.54 6.60
C THR A 202 5.31 8.81 7.19
N ALA A 203 5.56 7.93 8.15
CA ALA A 203 4.52 7.14 8.78
C ALA A 203 4.40 7.49 10.27
N VAL A 204 3.22 7.95 10.67
CA VAL A 204 2.95 8.41 12.04
C VAL A 204 2.73 7.25 13.01
N ASN A 205 2.30 6.07 12.56
CA ASN A 205 1.84 4.97 13.41
C ASN A 205 2.43 3.60 13.02
N THR A 206 3.73 3.51 12.84
CA THR A 206 4.38 2.21 12.56
C THR A 206 4.63 1.36 13.81
N GLY A 207 4.24 1.83 15.00
CA GLY A 207 4.38 1.06 16.25
C GLY A 207 5.81 0.62 16.58
N GLY A 208 6.83 1.36 16.10
CA GLY A 208 8.25 0.98 16.24
C GLY A 208 8.71 -0.12 15.28
N SER A 209 7.88 -0.52 14.33
CA SER A 209 8.24 -1.51 13.31
C SER A 209 9.20 -0.91 12.28
N THR A 210 10.16 -1.71 11.83
CA THR A 210 11.06 -1.35 10.72
C THR A 210 10.24 -1.12 9.47
N ALA A 211 10.59 -0.10 8.67
CA ALA A 211 9.92 0.18 7.41
C ALA A 211 9.97 -1.07 6.49
N PRO A 212 8.85 -1.47 5.87
CA PRO A 212 8.81 -2.65 5.02
C PRO A 212 9.57 -2.42 3.72
N ASP A 213 10.18 -3.47 3.16
CA ASP A 213 10.94 -3.42 1.91
C ASP A 213 10.10 -2.97 0.71
N LYS A 214 8.79 -3.20 0.77
CA LYS A 214 7.84 -2.82 -0.27
C LYS A 214 6.68 -2.02 0.31
N ALA A 215 6.25 -1.04 -0.46
CA ALA A 215 5.07 -0.24 -0.18
C ALA A 215 4.19 -0.16 -1.43
N THR A 216 2.91 0.12 -1.24
CA THR A 216 1.96 0.37 -2.33
C THR A 216 1.65 1.85 -2.36
N VAL A 217 1.87 2.50 -3.49
CA VAL A 217 1.58 3.92 -3.70
C VAL A 217 0.32 4.05 -4.51
N GLN A 218 -0.63 4.85 -4.06
CA GLN A 218 -1.80 5.20 -4.85
C GLN A 218 -1.45 6.35 -5.79
N LEU A 219 -1.60 6.10 -7.08
CA LEU A 219 -1.35 7.08 -8.13
C LEU A 219 -2.55 8.03 -8.31
N PRO A 220 -2.35 9.20 -8.93
CA PRO A 220 -3.43 10.18 -9.13
C PRO A 220 -4.61 9.68 -9.96
N ASP A 221 -4.39 8.70 -10.83
CA ASP A 221 -5.42 8.04 -11.64
C ASP A 221 -6.17 6.93 -10.89
N GLY A 222 -5.85 6.71 -9.61
CA GLY A 222 -6.41 5.65 -8.77
C GLY A 222 -5.72 4.30 -8.91
N ALA A 223 -4.76 4.15 -9.81
CA ALA A 223 -3.97 2.92 -9.93
C ALA A 223 -2.99 2.78 -8.75
N HIS A 224 -2.51 1.57 -8.55
CA HIS A 224 -1.53 1.26 -7.49
C HIS A 224 -0.18 0.90 -8.11
N ALA A 225 0.89 1.51 -7.60
CA ALA A 225 2.26 1.21 -7.99
C ALA A 225 3.04 0.63 -6.81
N SER A 226 3.92 -0.33 -7.07
CA SER A 226 4.82 -0.88 -6.05
C SER A 226 6.03 0.04 -5.88
N ALA A 227 6.30 0.44 -4.66
CA ALA A 227 7.49 1.17 -4.26
C ALA A 227 8.46 0.25 -3.51
N ARG A 228 9.75 0.47 -3.66
CA ARG A 228 10.81 -0.29 -3.01
C ARG A 228 11.59 0.60 -2.04
N LEU A 229 11.81 0.11 -0.83
CA LEU A 229 12.62 0.77 0.18
C LEU A 229 14.07 0.92 -0.30
N ILE A 230 14.62 2.11 -0.08
CA ILE A 230 16.02 2.46 -0.40
C ILE A 230 16.82 2.69 0.88
N SER A 231 16.32 3.59 1.73
CA SER A 231 17.04 4.01 2.93
C SER A 231 16.09 4.60 3.96
N THR A 232 16.45 4.48 5.22
CA THR A 232 15.87 5.29 6.29
C THR A 232 16.58 6.62 6.33
N LEU A 233 15.84 7.70 6.59
CA LEU A 233 16.41 9.01 6.82
C LEU A 233 16.70 9.19 8.31
N PRO A 234 17.88 9.72 8.68
CA PRO A 234 18.19 10.01 10.08
C PRO A 234 17.48 11.26 10.61
N GLN A 235 16.77 11.96 9.74
CA GLN A 235 16.02 13.17 10.08
C GLN A 235 14.54 12.84 10.21
N VAL A 236 13.92 13.41 11.24
CA VAL A 236 12.47 13.36 11.47
C VAL A 236 11.81 14.47 10.69
N ASP A 237 10.65 14.22 10.09
CA ASP A 237 9.84 15.26 9.47
C ASP A 237 9.38 16.26 10.55
N PRO A 238 9.73 17.56 10.46
CA PRO A 238 9.41 18.53 11.49
C PRO A 238 7.90 18.76 11.68
N ARG A 239 7.10 18.51 10.63
CA ARG A 239 5.65 18.71 10.66
C ARG A 239 4.91 17.54 11.29
N LEU A 240 5.35 16.33 10.96
CA LEU A 240 4.69 15.09 11.40
C LEU A 240 5.37 14.47 12.63
N GLN A 241 6.57 14.94 12.99
CA GLN A 241 7.40 14.43 14.09
C GLN A 241 7.57 12.89 14.04
N ALA A 242 7.64 12.35 12.84
CA ALA A 242 7.71 10.93 12.56
C ALA A 242 8.93 10.60 11.68
N PRO A 243 9.50 9.39 11.81
CA PRO A 243 10.62 8.97 10.99
C PRO A 243 10.21 8.91 9.52
N SER A 244 11.12 9.35 8.68
CA SER A 244 10.96 9.32 7.22
C SER A 244 11.86 8.28 6.60
N VAL A 245 11.37 7.68 5.53
CA VAL A 245 12.08 6.66 4.75
C VAL A 245 11.99 6.98 3.26
N LEU A 246 12.98 6.59 2.50
CA LEU A 246 13.02 6.78 1.06
C LEU A 246 12.61 5.48 0.34
N TYR A 247 11.67 5.65 -0.58
CA TYR A 247 11.26 4.61 -1.53
C TYR A 247 11.51 5.07 -2.95
N THR A 248 11.71 4.13 -3.85
CA THR A 248 11.65 4.38 -5.29
C THR A 248 10.42 3.73 -5.89
N VAL A 249 9.83 4.41 -6.85
CA VAL A 249 8.72 3.92 -7.67
C VAL A 249 9.05 4.13 -9.15
N SER A 250 8.54 3.28 -10.03
CA SER A 250 8.67 3.50 -11.47
C SER A 250 8.00 4.81 -11.87
N ALA A 251 8.62 5.52 -12.81
CA ALA A 251 8.06 6.76 -13.31
C ALA A 251 6.65 6.56 -13.87
N HIS A 252 5.77 7.49 -13.56
CA HIS A 252 4.40 7.55 -14.07
C HIS A 252 4.07 9.01 -14.43
N PRO A 253 3.34 9.27 -15.51
CA PRO A 253 3.06 10.64 -15.97
C PRO A 253 2.40 11.54 -14.93
N GLY A 254 1.68 10.96 -13.96
CA GLY A 254 1.04 11.70 -12.87
C GLY A 254 1.93 11.97 -11.65
N LEU A 255 3.18 11.47 -11.59
CA LEU A 255 4.09 11.68 -10.46
C LEU A 255 4.92 12.94 -10.66
N ILE A 256 4.46 14.06 -10.13
CA ILE A 256 5.12 15.36 -10.25
C ILE A 256 5.89 15.67 -8.95
N PRO A 257 7.13 16.15 -9.01
CA PRO A 257 7.90 16.57 -7.83
C PRO A 257 7.14 17.56 -6.95
N GLY A 258 7.14 17.32 -5.64
CA GLY A 258 6.38 18.07 -4.65
C GLY A 258 4.96 17.55 -4.37
N MET A 259 4.50 16.56 -5.10
CA MET A 259 3.16 15.97 -4.93
C MET A 259 3.10 15.10 -3.68
N ASN A 260 1.98 15.18 -2.95
CA ASN A 260 1.65 14.26 -1.85
C ASN A 260 0.79 13.12 -2.37
N LEU A 261 1.09 11.90 -1.91
CA LEU A 261 0.42 10.67 -2.32
C LEU A 261 0.14 9.78 -1.11
N PRO A 262 -1.00 9.09 -1.06
CA PRO A 262 -1.22 8.04 -0.09
C PRO A 262 -0.30 6.85 -0.37
N VAL A 263 0.34 6.35 0.68
CA VAL A 263 1.23 5.20 0.62
C VAL A 263 0.78 4.18 1.66
N PHE A 264 0.60 2.94 1.24
CA PHE A 264 0.18 1.85 2.12
C PHE A 264 1.38 0.99 2.48
N LEU A 265 1.68 0.93 3.77
CA LEU A 265 2.78 0.19 4.35
C LEU A 265 2.25 -1.07 5.04
N ALA A 266 2.84 -2.22 4.74
CA ALA A 266 2.52 -3.45 5.45
C ALA A 266 2.98 -3.36 6.92
N ALA A 267 2.03 -3.37 7.86
CA ALA A 267 2.29 -3.32 9.29
C ALA A 267 2.18 -4.72 9.91
N GLY A 268 3.32 -5.33 10.18
CA GLY A 268 3.41 -6.63 10.84
C GLY A 268 3.29 -7.84 9.90
N PRO A 269 3.30 -9.06 10.46
CA PRO A 269 3.29 -10.29 9.68
C PRO A 269 1.96 -10.50 8.97
N ALA A 270 2.02 -11.08 7.78
CA ALA A 270 0.83 -11.48 7.05
C ALA A 270 0.04 -12.55 7.82
N ARG A 271 -1.26 -12.32 8.01
CA ARG A 271 -2.21 -13.23 8.68
C ARG A 271 -3.13 -13.86 7.64
N ASN A 272 -3.53 -15.10 7.89
CA ASN A 272 -4.56 -15.74 7.09
C ASN A 272 -5.91 -15.08 7.43
N GLY A 273 -6.65 -14.74 6.41
CA GLY A 273 -7.96 -14.11 6.49
C GLY A 273 -8.80 -14.45 5.28
N ALA A 274 -9.98 -13.86 5.21
CA ALA A 274 -10.84 -13.95 4.04
C ALA A 274 -11.19 -12.53 3.59
N ILE A 275 -11.26 -12.32 2.28
CA ILE A 275 -11.67 -11.04 1.71
C ILE A 275 -13.19 -11.04 1.68
N VAL A 276 -13.80 -10.17 2.49
CA VAL A 276 -15.24 -9.95 2.52
C VAL A 276 -15.55 -8.72 1.67
N PRO A 277 -16.32 -8.84 0.57
CA PRO A 277 -16.78 -7.67 -0.17
C PRO A 277 -17.59 -6.72 0.73
N TYR A 278 -17.38 -5.41 0.60
CA TYR A 278 -18.07 -4.44 1.44
C TYR A 278 -19.60 -4.57 1.37
N GLY A 279 -20.15 -4.89 0.20
CA GLY A 279 -21.58 -5.13 -0.01
C GLY A 279 -22.14 -6.38 0.70
N ALA A 280 -21.28 -7.27 1.23
CA ALA A 280 -21.67 -8.44 2.01
C ALA A 280 -21.69 -8.15 3.53
N VAL A 281 -21.26 -6.96 3.96
CA VAL A 281 -21.25 -6.57 5.37
C VAL A 281 -22.59 -5.95 5.73
N VAL A 282 -23.32 -6.63 6.61
CA VAL A 282 -24.60 -6.14 7.15
C VAL A 282 -24.37 -5.59 8.55
N TRP A 283 -24.70 -4.32 8.74
CA TRP A 283 -24.61 -3.68 10.04
C TRP A 283 -25.92 -3.86 10.82
N TRP A 284 -25.82 -4.52 11.96
CA TRP A 284 -26.95 -4.74 12.85
C TRP A 284 -26.63 -4.21 14.25
N GLN A 285 -27.43 -3.29 14.76
CA GLN A 285 -27.26 -2.68 16.10
C GLN A 285 -25.82 -2.18 16.37
N GLY A 286 -25.18 -1.56 15.35
CA GLY A 286 -23.82 -1.03 15.47
C GLY A 286 -22.70 -2.08 15.46
N ARG A 287 -23.01 -3.34 15.09
CA ARG A 287 -22.04 -4.43 14.90
C ARG A 287 -22.12 -4.94 13.46
N ALA A 288 -20.95 -5.29 12.89
CA ALA A 288 -20.83 -5.94 11.57
C ALA A 288 -20.86 -7.45 11.70
#